data_8120406d9199c51ce855c2b7ef659a2c
#
_entry.id   8120406d9199c51ce855c2b7ef659a2c
#
_cell.length_a   1.000
_cell.length_b   1.000
_cell.length_c   1.000
_cell.angle_alpha   90.00
_cell.angle_beta   90.00
_cell.angle_gamma   90.00
#
_symmetry.space_group_name_H-M   'P 1'
#
loop_
_entity.id
_entity.type
_entity.pdbx_description
1 polymer ?
#
loop_
_entity_poly.entity_id
_entity_poly.type
_entity_poly.pdbx_seq_one_letter_code
_entity_poly.pdbx_strand_id
1 'polypeptide(L)'
;MTLAYGEYVSDPVDIRFAGDMEPRNLSLKIRNIPEKFALAQNYPNPFNPITILRYDLPEHAQVTLTIYDMMGREVSQLINTNQEAGYRTVQWDATDNFGKPVSAGVYLYQIRTGEFVQTRKMVLLK
;
A
#
# COMPACT_ATOMS: atom_id res chain seq x y z
N MET A 1 19.55 -30.93 11.45
CA MET A 1 19.33 -31.70 11.51
C MET A 1 19.62 -32.09 12.33
N THR A 2 19.55 -31.61 11.52
CA THR A 2 19.48 -32.10 11.56
C THR A 2 19.63 -31.91 12.24
N LEU A 3 19.45 -31.65 11.72
CA LEU A 3 19.28 -31.86 11.78
C LEU A 3 19.29 -31.69 12.28
N ALA A 4 19.57 -31.61 11.83
CA ALA A 4 19.35 -31.79 11.78
C ALA A 4 19.13 -31.58 12.25
N TYR A 5 18.37 -31.42 11.77
CA TYR A 5 17.92 -31.71 11.63
C TYR A 5 17.78 -31.64 12.29
N GLY A 6 18.26 -31.00 11.86
CA GLY A 6 17.75 -31.24 11.92
C GLY A 6 17.50 -30.77 12.46
N GLU A 7 17.14 -30.60 11.99
CA GLU A 7 16.89 -30.70 11.86
C GLU A 7 16.49 -30.40 12.39
N TYR A 8 16.09 -30.28 12.10
CA TYR A 8 15.65 -30.44 12.00
C TYR A 8 15.49 -30.13 12.58
N VAL A 9 15.31 -29.42 12.22
CA VAL A 9 15.09 -29.51 12.32
C VAL A 9 14.73 -29.05 12.58
N SER A 10 14.55 -28.83 12.00
CA SER A 10 14.22 -28.81 11.84
C SER A 10 13.93 -28.42 12.12
N ASP A 11 13.52 -28.16 11.64
CA ASP A 11 13.32 -28.37 11.43
C ASP A 11 13.09 -27.89 11.74
N PRO A 12 13.10 -27.49 11.30
CA PRO A 12 12.91 -27.42 11.19
C PRO A 12 12.82 -26.98 11.31
N VAL A 13 12.48 -26.86 10.72
CA VAL A 13 12.45 -26.94 10.53
C VAL A 13 12.40 -26.70 10.39
N ASP A 14 12.28 -26.42 9.86
CA ASP A 14 12.35 -26.75 9.54
C ASP A 14 12.38 -26.43 9.43
N ILE A 15 12.48 -26.26 8.97
CA ILE A 15 12.59 -26.36 8.69
C ILE A 15 12.68 -26.27 8.41
N ARG A 16 12.49 -25.88 7.89
CA ARG A 16 12.65 -26.32 7.57
C ARG A 16 12.84 -26.15 7.49
N PHE A 17 13.10 -25.88 7.04
CA PHE A 17 13.49 -26.24 6.78
C PHE A 17 13.82 -26.04 6.65
N ALA A 18 13.98 -25.63 5.95
CA ALA A 18 14.23 -25.89 5.83
C ALA A 18 14.35 -25.50 5.74
N GLY A 19 15.06 -25.37 5.58
CA GLY A 19 14.95 -25.48 5.44
C GLY A 19 15.10 -24.89 5.50
N ASP A 20 14.94 -24.74 4.82
CA ASP A 20 14.98 -24.87 4.89
C ASP A 20 15.11 -24.44 5.14
N MET A 21 14.76 -23.92 4.44
CA MET A 21 14.66 -23.99 4.74
C MET A 21 14.60 -23.60 4.89
N GLU A 22 14.51 -23.22 4.49
CA GLU A 22 14.34 -23.30 4.75
C GLU A 22 14.06 -22.97 4.96
N PRO A 23 14.10 -22.84 4.54
CA PRO A 23 13.67 -22.74 4.82
C PRO A 23 13.44 -22.44 5.01
N ARG A 24 13.12 -22.11 4.90
CA ARG A 24 12.70 -22.15 5.26
C ARG A 24 12.55 -21.48 5.45
N ASN A 25 12.52 -21.07 5.13
CA ASN A 25 12.21 -20.67 5.39
C ASN A 25 11.99 -20.11 5.33
N LEU A 26 11.80 -19.78 5.16
CA LEU A 26 11.40 -19.41 5.05
C LEU A 26 10.86 -18.93 5.20
N SER A 27 10.57 -18.54 5.31
CA SER A 27 9.99 -18.08 5.43
C SER A 27 9.60 -17.49 5.94
N LEU A 28 9.30 -17.20 6.38
CA LEU A 28 9.04 -16.70 6.76
C LEU A 28 9.12 -15.69 6.78
N LYS A 29 9.30 -15.46 6.78
CA LYS A 29 9.47 -14.62 6.68
C LYS A 29 9.36 -13.86 6.28
N ILE A 30 9.36 -13.97 6.41
CA ILE A 30 9.30 -13.14 6.01
C ILE A 30 8.62 -12.43 5.32
N ARG A 31 7.79 -12.62 5.44
CA ARG A 31 6.96 -12.05 4.65
C ARG A 31 6.18 -11.10 5.30
N ASN A 32 6.35 -9.94 5.03
CA ASN A 32 5.67 -8.79 5.54
C ASN A 32 4.70 -8.32 4.48
N ILE A 33 3.69 -9.15 4.26
CA ILE A 33 2.68 -8.93 3.24
C ILE A 33 1.34 -8.72 3.92
N PRO A 34 0.56 -7.69 3.53
CA PRO A 34 -0.77 -7.48 4.09
C PRO A 34 -1.69 -8.65 3.84
N GLU A 35 -2.64 -8.86 4.72
CA GLU A 35 -3.60 -9.94 4.57
C GLU A 35 -4.78 -9.56 3.71
N LYS A 36 -5.03 -8.27 3.53
CA LYS A 36 -6.15 -7.80 2.73
C LYS A 36 -5.84 -6.44 2.14
N PHE A 37 -6.63 -6.05 1.13
CA PHE A 37 -6.55 -4.72 0.57
C PHE A 37 -7.05 -3.70 1.60
N ALA A 38 -6.40 -2.55 1.66
CA ALA A 38 -6.79 -1.48 2.58
C ALA A 38 -6.28 -0.14 2.08
N LEU A 39 -6.99 0.91 2.45
CA LEU A 39 -6.58 2.28 2.19
C LEU A 39 -6.63 3.02 3.52
N ALA A 40 -5.50 3.53 3.96
CA ALA A 40 -5.39 4.21 5.25
C ALA A 40 -5.78 5.67 5.12
N GLN A 41 -6.10 6.29 6.26
CA GLN A 41 -6.29 7.72 6.32
C GLN A 41 -4.95 8.39 6.03
N ASN A 42 -4.95 9.42 5.18
CA ASN A 42 -3.73 10.15 4.83
C ASN A 42 -3.14 10.81 6.09
N TYR A 43 -1.83 11.03 6.06
CA TYR A 43 -1.15 11.67 7.18
C TYR A 43 -0.05 12.59 6.64
N PRO A 44 0.03 13.82 7.13
CA PRO A 44 -0.88 14.48 8.07
C PRO A 44 -2.25 14.78 7.44
N ASN A 45 -3.26 14.96 8.29
CA ASN A 45 -4.62 15.34 7.88
C ASN A 45 -5.26 16.14 9.01
N PRO A 46 -5.53 17.44 8.86
CA PRO A 46 -5.31 18.25 7.63
C PRO A 46 -3.83 18.39 7.28
N PHE A 47 -3.55 18.75 6.04
CA PHE A 47 -2.18 18.83 5.54
C PHE A 47 -1.95 20.14 4.79
N ASN A 48 -0.65 20.51 4.64
CA ASN A 48 -0.27 21.77 3.98
C ASN A 48 1.19 21.72 3.54
N PRO A 49 1.50 21.55 2.28
CA PRO A 49 0.61 21.08 1.21
C PRO A 49 0.82 19.59 0.92
N ILE A 50 1.60 18.89 1.72
CA ILE A 50 2.06 17.54 1.44
C ILE A 50 1.43 16.55 2.41
N THR A 51 0.95 15.44 1.88
CA THR A 51 0.43 14.34 2.69
C THR A 51 0.86 13.01 2.09
N ILE A 52 0.86 11.97 2.93
CA ILE A 52 1.22 10.62 2.53
C ILE A 52 -0.04 9.76 2.54
N LEU A 53 -0.24 9.03 1.46
CA LEU A 53 -1.35 8.09 1.32
C LEU A 53 -0.76 6.69 1.40
N ARG A 54 -1.30 5.86 2.29
CA ARG A 54 -0.83 4.48 2.45
C ARG A 54 -1.91 3.52 2.03
N TYR A 55 -1.50 2.45 1.38
CA TYR A 55 -2.42 1.40 0.97
C TYR A 55 -1.72 0.05 1.01
N ASP A 56 -2.51 -0.99 1.21
CA ASP A 56 -2.01 -2.34 1.42
C ASP A 56 -2.48 -3.24 0.29
N LEU A 57 -1.56 -4.02 -0.26
CA LEU A 57 -1.84 -4.96 -1.33
C LEU A 57 -1.45 -6.37 -0.87
N PRO A 58 -2.42 -7.29 -0.73
CA PRO A 58 -2.10 -8.66 -0.32
C PRO A 58 -1.52 -9.49 -1.46
N GLU A 59 -1.65 -9.02 -2.69
CA GLU A 59 -1.17 -9.73 -3.86
C GLU A 59 -0.85 -8.74 -4.95
N HIS A 60 -0.15 -9.18 -5.99
CA HIS A 60 0.13 -8.37 -7.17
C HIS A 60 -1.20 -7.94 -7.79
N ALA A 61 -1.31 -6.66 -8.15
CA ALA A 61 -2.55 -6.13 -8.68
C ALA A 61 -2.33 -4.86 -9.49
N GLN A 62 -3.27 -4.60 -10.39
CA GLN A 62 -3.36 -3.32 -11.08
C GLN A 62 -4.01 -2.34 -10.11
N VAL A 63 -3.33 -1.23 -9.82
CA VAL A 63 -3.76 -0.24 -8.83
C VAL A 63 -4.02 1.09 -9.50
N THR A 64 -5.15 1.69 -9.18
CA THR A 64 -5.47 3.07 -9.56
C THR A 64 -5.76 3.84 -8.28
N LEU A 65 -5.05 4.95 -8.08
CA LEU A 65 -5.26 5.82 -6.92
C LEU A 65 -5.43 7.24 -7.44
N THR A 66 -6.62 7.79 -7.23
CA THR A 66 -7.04 9.04 -7.85
C THR A 66 -7.58 10.01 -6.81
N ILE A 67 -7.25 11.28 -6.98
CA ILE A 67 -7.74 12.37 -6.14
C ILE A 67 -8.90 13.03 -6.87
N TYR A 68 -10.00 13.27 -6.15
CA TYR A 68 -11.18 13.97 -6.69
C TYR A 68 -11.50 15.18 -5.84
N ASP A 69 -12.10 16.20 -6.45
CA ASP A 69 -12.67 17.30 -5.68
C ASP A 69 -14.06 16.90 -5.19
N MET A 70 -14.71 17.79 -4.46
CA MET A 70 -16.02 17.49 -3.89
C MET A 70 -17.15 17.44 -4.91
N MET A 71 -16.87 17.89 -6.13
CA MET A 71 -17.83 17.79 -7.25
C MET A 71 -17.66 16.46 -7.97
N GLY A 72 -16.69 15.64 -7.57
CA GLY A 72 -16.45 14.36 -8.21
C GLY A 72 -15.55 14.43 -9.43
N ARG A 73 -14.92 15.59 -9.67
CA ARG A 73 -14.02 15.74 -10.82
C ARG A 73 -12.63 15.25 -10.45
N GLU A 74 -11.98 14.58 -11.39
CA GLU A 74 -10.62 14.11 -11.17
C GLU A 74 -9.67 15.30 -11.05
N VAL A 75 -8.86 15.31 -9.99
CA VAL A 75 -7.85 16.33 -9.76
C VAL A 75 -6.49 15.81 -10.16
N SER A 76 -6.14 14.63 -9.68
CA SER A 76 -4.83 14.05 -9.93
C SER A 76 -4.91 12.53 -9.82
N GLN A 77 -4.28 11.84 -10.77
CA GLN A 77 -4.16 10.39 -10.70
C GLN A 77 -2.74 10.06 -10.29
N LEU A 78 -2.58 9.57 -9.07
CA LEU A 78 -1.26 9.35 -8.49
C LEU A 78 -0.64 8.03 -8.90
N ILE A 79 -1.48 6.99 -9.02
CA ILE A 79 -1.02 5.64 -9.36
C ILE A 79 -1.96 5.07 -10.42
N ASN A 80 -1.39 4.44 -11.42
CA ASN A 80 -2.16 3.71 -12.44
C ASN A 80 -1.22 2.71 -13.08
N THR A 81 -0.94 1.63 -12.34
CA THR A 81 0.03 0.64 -12.80
C THR A 81 -0.12 -0.64 -11.98
N ASN A 82 0.52 -1.69 -12.45
CA ASN A 82 0.61 -2.94 -11.71
C ASN A 82 1.65 -2.79 -10.61
N GLN A 83 1.35 -3.30 -9.43
CA GLN A 83 2.27 -3.25 -8.29
C GLN A 83 2.27 -4.59 -7.56
N GLU A 84 3.42 -4.90 -6.99
CA GLU A 84 3.60 -6.13 -6.22
C GLU A 84 2.94 -5.99 -4.86
N ALA A 85 2.65 -7.12 -4.23
CA ALA A 85 2.11 -7.16 -2.88
C ALA A 85 3.03 -6.39 -1.92
N GLY A 86 2.44 -5.77 -0.91
CA GLY A 86 3.20 -5.07 0.11
C GLY A 86 2.44 -3.89 0.70
N TYR A 87 3.09 -3.24 1.66
CA TYR A 87 2.64 -1.99 2.24
C TYR A 87 3.23 -0.87 1.42
N ARG A 88 2.37 -0.01 0.85
CA ARG A 88 2.83 0.97 -0.11
C ARG A 88 2.41 2.38 0.30
N THR A 89 3.21 3.35 -0.13
CA THR A 89 2.92 4.76 0.13
C THR A 89 3.11 5.56 -1.14
N VAL A 90 2.39 6.68 -1.23
CA VAL A 90 2.59 7.67 -2.27
C VAL A 90 2.33 9.03 -1.66
N GLN A 91 3.05 10.03 -2.14
CA GLN A 91 2.94 11.40 -1.64
C GLN A 91 2.08 12.21 -2.60
N TRP A 92 1.22 13.07 -2.04
CA TRP A 92 0.51 14.06 -2.84
C TRP A 92 0.91 15.45 -2.34
N ASP A 93 1.24 16.32 -3.28
CA ASP A 93 1.74 17.65 -2.99
C ASP A 93 0.71 18.73 -3.31
N ALA A 94 -0.56 18.35 -3.39
CA ALA A 94 -1.67 19.27 -3.63
C ALA A 94 -1.61 19.92 -5.02
N THR A 95 -1.16 19.16 -6.02
CA THR A 95 -1.18 19.63 -7.41
C THR A 95 -2.10 18.76 -8.24
N ASP A 96 -2.60 19.32 -9.35
CA ASP A 96 -3.43 18.58 -10.30
C ASP A 96 -2.55 17.80 -11.29
N ASN A 97 -3.20 17.18 -12.29
CA ASN A 97 -2.46 16.37 -13.28
C ASN A 97 -1.49 17.19 -14.11
N PHE A 98 -1.62 18.51 -14.10
CA PHE A 98 -0.75 19.41 -14.86
C PHE A 98 0.31 20.06 -13.98
N GLY A 99 0.38 19.66 -12.70
CA GLY A 99 1.36 20.21 -11.78
C GLY A 99 0.97 21.54 -11.18
N LYS A 100 -0.27 21.97 -11.34
CA LYS A 100 -0.72 23.26 -10.79
C LYS A 100 -1.27 23.06 -9.38
N PRO A 101 -0.93 23.97 -8.45
CA PRO A 101 -1.49 23.88 -7.10
C PRO A 101 -3.01 24.01 -7.13
N VAL A 102 -3.66 23.24 -6.25
CA VAL A 102 -5.11 23.29 -6.12
C VAL A 102 -5.50 24.08 -4.87
N SER A 103 -6.75 24.50 -4.81
CA SER A 103 -7.26 25.31 -3.71
C SER A 103 -7.35 24.54 -2.41
N ALA A 104 -7.25 25.24 -1.29
CA ALA A 104 -7.55 24.64 0.00
C ALA A 104 -8.99 24.14 0.01
N GLY A 105 -9.23 23.08 0.74
CA GLY A 105 -10.56 22.52 0.84
C GLY A 105 -10.53 21.02 1.06
N VAL A 106 -11.68 20.40 0.82
CA VAL A 106 -11.87 18.98 1.03
C VAL A 106 -11.70 18.23 -0.28
N TYR A 107 -10.95 17.15 -0.24
CA TYR A 107 -10.72 16.29 -1.39
C TYR A 107 -11.02 14.85 -1.01
N LEU A 108 -11.32 14.04 -2.02
CA LEU A 108 -11.53 12.61 -1.85
C LEU A 108 -10.41 11.88 -2.55
N TYR A 109 -9.97 10.77 -2.00
CA TYR A 109 -9.03 9.90 -2.70
C TYR A 109 -9.59 8.49 -2.70
N GLN A 110 -9.43 7.83 -3.85
CA GLN A 110 -10.03 6.52 -4.06
C GLN A 110 -9.02 5.57 -4.65
N ILE A 111 -8.94 4.38 -4.05
CA ILE A 111 -8.15 3.29 -4.60
C ILE A 111 -9.08 2.30 -5.28
N ARG A 112 -8.65 1.81 -6.44
CA ARG A 112 -9.31 0.72 -7.15
C ARG A 112 -8.28 -0.33 -7.46
N THR A 113 -8.58 -1.57 -7.11
CA THR A 113 -7.73 -2.69 -7.46
C THR A 113 -8.58 -3.95 -7.51
N GLY A 114 -8.77 -4.49 -8.72
CA GLY A 114 -9.70 -5.58 -8.92
C GLY A 114 -11.10 -5.12 -8.53
N GLU A 115 -11.74 -5.85 -7.62
CA GLU A 115 -13.07 -5.50 -7.12
C GLU A 115 -13.03 -4.67 -5.86
N PHE A 116 -11.85 -4.43 -5.32
CA PHE A 116 -11.72 -3.60 -4.12
C PHE A 116 -11.74 -2.13 -4.50
N VAL A 117 -12.63 -1.37 -3.86
CA VAL A 117 -12.72 0.08 -4.04
C VAL A 117 -12.93 0.69 -2.67
N GLN A 118 -12.13 1.68 -2.33
CA GLN A 118 -12.31 2.40 -1.08
C GLN A 118 -12.01 3.87 -1.31
N THR A 119 -12.83 4.74 -0.72
CA THR A 119 -12.70 6.19 -0.84
C THR A 119 -12.59 6.79 0.55
N ARG A 120 -11.70 7.78 0.69
CA ARG A 120 -11.55 8.51 1.94
C ARG A 120 -11.47 9.99 1.66
N LYS A 121 -11.70 10.77 2.71
CA LYS A 121 -11.74 12.23 2.65
C LYS A 121 -10.48 12.78 3.32
N MET A 122 -9.98 13.89 2.79
CA MET A 122 -8.84 14.59 3.37
C MET A 122 -9.05 16.08 3.25
N VAL A 123 -8.33 16.86 4.08
CA VAL A 123 -8.48 18.31 4.14
C VAL A 123 -7.15 18.98 3.88
N LEU A 124 -7.13 19.84 2.86
CA LEU A 124 -5.96 20.63 2.50
C LEU A 124 -6.11 22.04 3.08
N LEU A 125 -5.12 22.44 3.86
CA LEU A 125 -5.03 23.78 4.39
C LEU A 125 -4.01 24.57 3.60
N LYS A 126 -4.17 25.89 3.59
CA LYS A 126 -3.17 26.75 2.96
C LYS A 126 -2.94 27.99 3.76
#